data_a56d9205ef0426057f69ccf9cf44b53b
#
_entry.id   a56d9205ef0426057f69ccf9cf44b53b
#
_cell.length_a   1.000
_cell.length_b   1.000
_cell.length_c   1.000
_cell.angle_alpha   90.00
_cell.angle_beta   90.00
_cell.angle_gamma   90.00
#
_symmetry.space_group_name_H-M   'P 1'
#
loop_
_entity.id
_entity.type
_entity.pdbx_description
1 polymer ?
#
loop_
_entity_poly.entity_id
_entity_poly.type
_entity_poly.pdbx_seq_one_letter_code
_entity_poly.pdbx_strand_id
1 'polypeptide(L)'
;MTTEKNQQVATVQPPSRSLNPFDAERKLPAGGNASSNAETQRAIAEVQAAIVLAKQFPRDKVIATDRILNECTRETLAEAATYSYTKGGQEVSGPSIRLAEVLAANWGNFTYGWKEVARREVNGVGVSEIIAFAWDYETNVRTTREFNVRHYRDTKKGGYHIKDERDIYELCAN
;
A
#
# COMPACT_ATOMS: atom_id res chain seq x y z
N MET A 1 60.80 13.64 48.07
CA MET A 1 59.82 12.54 47.85
C MET A 1 58.60 13.12 47.17
N THR A 2 58.64 12.99 45.88
CA THR A 2 57.54 13.56 45.02
C THR A 2 56.73 12.41 44.43
N THR A 3 55.47 12.30 44.78
CA THR A 3 54.58 11.23 44.36
C THR A 3 53.91 11.66 43.08
N GLU A 4 54.29 11.04 41.94
CA GLU A 4 53.62 11.19 40.67
C GLU A 4 52.26 10.44 40.68
N LYS A 5 51.14 11.16 40.52
CA LYS A 5 49.85 10.60 40.22
C LYS A 5 49.72 10.29 38.75
N ASN A 6 49.71 9.00 38.44
CA ASN A 6 49.43 8.47 37.12
C ASN A 6 47.90 8.68 36.79
N GLN A 7 47.59 9.63 35.90
CA GLN A 7 46.25 9.83 35.36
C GLN A 7 46.05 8.90 34.17
N GLN A 8 45.29 7.82 34.38
CA GLN A 8 44.79 6.98 33.29
C GLN A 8 43.79 7.77 32.47
N VAL A 9 44.14 8.11 31.24
CA VAL A 9 43.23 8.70 30.27
C VAL A 9 42.33 7.57 29.75
N ALA A 10 41.03 7.64 30.11
CA ALA A 10 40.00 6.74 29.57
C ALA A 10 39.79 7.04 28.08
N THR A 11 40.19 6.12 27.24
CA THR A 11 39.91 6.18 25.80
C THR A 11 38.42 5.94 25.59
N VAL A 12 37.68 7.01 25.30
CA VAL A 12 36.27 6.90 24.89
C VAL A 12 36.23 6.39 23.45
N GLN A 13 35.87 5.13 23.27
CA GLN A 13 35.56 4.60 21.95
C GLN A 13 34.29 5.29 21.42
N PRO A 14 34.30 5.86 20.19
CA PRO A 14 33.09 6.39 19.60
C PRO A 14 32.10 5.24 19.36
N PRO A 15 30.80 5.46 19.59
CA PRO A 15 29.79 4.44 19.31
C PRO A 15 29.85 4.07 17.83
N SER A 16 30.00 2.80 17.53
CA SER A 16 29.93 2.26 16.18
C SER A 16 28.49 2.48 15.67
N ARG A 17 28.28 3.56 14.92
CA ARG A 17 27.01 3.85 14.28
C ARG A 17 26.90 2.95 13.06
N SER A 18 26.13 1.88 13.15
CA SER A 18 25.70 1.14 11.97
C SER A 18 25.02 2.12 11.01
N LEU A 19 25.57 2.25 9.81
CA LEU A 19 25.05 3.11 8.74
C LEU A 19 23.88 2.45 8.01
N ASN A 20 23.51 1.22 8.39
CA ASN A 20 22.41 0.50 7.79
C ASN A 20 21.14 0.75 8.61
N PRO A 21 20.14 1.51 8.10
CA PRO A 21 18.89 1.76 8.81
C PRO A 21 18.07 0.49 9.09
N PHE A 22 18.47 -0.66 8.51
CA PHE A 22 17.83 -1.96 8.72
C PHE A 22 18.50 -2.81 9.81
N ASP A 23 19.70 -2.43 10.31
CA ASP A 23 20.41 -3.14 11.38
C ASP A 23 19.94 -2.74 12.80
N ALA A 24 19.01 -1.81 12.92
CA ALA A 24 18.35 -1.56 14.18
C ALA A 24 17.49 -2.80 14.52
N GLU A 25 17.98 -3.65 15.42
CA GLU A 25 17.15 -4.66 16.09
C GLU A 25 15.94 -3.97 16.70
N ARG A 26 14.86 -3.91 15.94
CA ARG A 26 13.58 -3.44 16.40
C ARG A 26 13.06 -4.50 17.37
N LYS A 27 13.26 -4.32 18.66
CA LYS A 27 12.57 -5.10 19.68
C LYS A 27 11.08 -4.97 19.40
N LEU A 28 10.53 -5.98 18.74
CA LEU A 28 9.09 -6.11 18.57
C LEU A 28 8.47 -6.21 19.97
N PRO A 29 7.31 -5.60 20.21
CA PRO A 29 6.64 -5.70 21.52
C PRO A 29 6.42 -7.18 21.85
N ALA A 30 6.88 -7.59 23.02
CA ALA A 30 6.72 -8.94 23.54
C ALA A 30 5.22 -9.18 23.82
N GLY A 31 4.52 -9.83 22.88
CA GLY A 31 3.08 -10.11 22.99
C GLY A 31 2.42 -10.64 21.71
N GLY A 32 3.11 -10.65 20.58
CA GLY A 32 2.59 -11.28 19.37
C GLY A 32 2.82 -12.79 19.37
N ASN A 33 1.83 -13.56 18.89
CA ASN A 33 2.01 -15.00 18.66
C ASN A 33 3.18 -15.21 17.70
N ALA A 34 3.95 -16.28 17.84
CA ALA A 34 5.10 -16.59 16.98
C ALA A 34 4.74 -16.56 15.49
N SER A 35 3.52 -16.94 15.14
CA SER A 35 2.97 -16.87 13.78
C SER A 35 2.87 -15.42 13.26
N SER A 36 2.36 -14.47 14.05
CA SER A 36 2.25 -13.07 13.62
C SER A 36 3.61 -12.39 13.48
N ASN A 37 4.58 -12.78 14.31
CA ASN A 37 5.95 -12.29 14.19
C ASN A 37 6.63 -12.83 12.92
N ALA A 38 6.45 -14.11 12.60
CA ALA A 38 6.99 -14.71 11.38
C ALA A 38 6.40 -14.08 10.12
N GLU A 39 5.09 -13.82 10.11
CA GLU A 39 4.42 -13.15 8.99
C GLU A 39 4.89 -11.70 8.83
N THR A 40 5.07 -10.98 9.92
CA THR A 40 5.62 -9.61 9.90
C THR A 40 7.05 -9.60 9.33
N GLN A 41 7.90 -10.53 9.77
CA GLN A 41 9.27 -10.64 9.25
C GLN A 41 9.30 -11.00 7.77
N ARG A 42 8.42 -11.90 7.34
CA ARG A 42 8.27 -12.25 5.93
C ARG A 42 7.84 -11.03 5.10
N ALA A 43 6.85 -10.28 5.54
CA ALA A 43 6.38 -9.07 4.84
C ALA A 43 7.49 -8.01 4.73
N ILE A 44 8.30 -7.83 5.79
CA ILE A 44 9.47 -6.94 5.75
C ILE A 44 10.49 -7.43 4.72
N ALA A 45 10.82 -8.72 4.72
CA ALA A 45 11.79 -9.31 3.80
C ALA A 45 11.33 -9.20 2.34
N GLU A 46 10.04 -9.43 2.06
CA GLU A 46 9.44 -9.27 0.72
C GLU A 46 9.59 -7.83 0.20
N VAL A 47 9.30 -6.84 1.03
CA VAL A 47 9.45 -5.42 0.67
C VAL A 47 10.92 -5.05 0.43
N GLN A 48 11.84 -5.52 1.29
CA GLN A 48 13.27 -5.28 1.13
C GLN A 48 13.78 -5.90 -0.18
N ALA A 49 13.40 -7.13 -0.48
CA ALA A 49 13.76 -7.80 -1.72
C ALA A 49 13.21 -7.05 -2.94
N ALA A 50 11.96 -6.60 -2.90
CA ALA A 50 11.34 -5.83 -3.99
C ALA A 50 12.09 -4.52 -4.26
N ILE A 51 12.48 -3.78 -3.22
CA ILE A 51 13.25 -2.53 -3.36
C ILE A 51 14.65 -2.81 -3.96
N VAL A 52 15.32 -3.88 -3.52
CA VAL A 52 16.63 -4.26 -4.06
C VAL A 52 16.53 -4.64 -5.53
N LEU A 53 15.54 -5.47 -5.89
CA LEU A 53 15.28 -5.87 -7.28
C LEU A 53 14.95 -4.66 -8.17
N ALA A 54 14.11 -3.74 -7.68
CA ALA A 54 13.75 -2.53 -8.42
C ALA A 54 14.97 -1.64 -8.72
N LYS A 55 15.93 -1.56 -7.79
CA LYS A 55 17.18 -0.83 -7.99
C LYS A 55 18.15 -1.55 -8.92
N GLN A 56 18.19 -2.87 -8.88
CA GLN A 56 19.05 -3.68 -9.73
C GLN A 56 18.54 -3.75 -11.17
N PHE A 57 17.22 -3.76 -11.34
CA PHE A 57 16.53 -3.81 -12.62
C PHE A 57 15.57 -2.62 -12.75
N PRO A 58 16.11 -1.39 -12.88
CA PRO A 58 15.28 -0.21 -13.02
C PRO A 58 14.45 -0.28 -14.29
N ARG A 59 13.24 0.28 -14.23
CA ARG A 59 12.38 0.35 -15.41
C ARG A 59 12.97 1.27 -16.47
N ASP A 60 12.87 0.86 -17.72
CA ASP A 60 13.00 1.77 -18.84
C ASP A 60 11.64 2.47 -19.04
N LYS A 61 11.61 3.79 -18.80
CA LYS A 61 10.37 4.59 -18.88
C LYS A 61 9.79 4.63 -20.28
N VAL A 62 10.64 4.59 -21.33
CA VAL A 62 10.18 4.59 -22.72
C VAL A 62 9.47 3.27 -22.99
N ILE A 63 10.13 2.16 -22.71
CA ILE A 63 9.55 0.83 -22.91
C ILE A 63 8.28 0.65 -22.08
N ALA A 64 8.26 1.11 -20.82
CA ALA A 64 7.08 1.03 -19.96
C ALA A 64 5.91 1.86 -20.55
N THR A 65 6.19 3.05 -21.04
CA THR A 65 5.17 3.89 -21.70
C THR A 65 4.65 3.24 -22.96
N ASP A 66 5.52 2.69 -23.80
CA ASP A 66 5.11 2.01 -25.03
C ASP A 66 4.23 0.78 -24.75
N ARG A 67 4.54 0.02 -23.70
CA ARG A 67 3.68 -1.09 -23.25
C ARG A 67 2.30 -0.60 -22.83
N ILE A 68 2.24 0.48 -22.04
CA ILE A 68 0.98 1.10 -21.62
C ILE A 68 0.16 1.53 -22.83
N LEU A 69 0.77 2.26 -23.76
CA LEU A 69 0.09 2.73 -24.96
C LEU A 69 -0.42 1.56 -25.82
N ASN A 70 0.38 0.52 -25.97
CA ASN A 70 -0.02 -0.68 -26.70
C ASN A 70 -1.21 -1.40 -26.03
N GLU A 71 -1.21 -1.52 -24.69
CA GLU A 71 -2.37 -2.07 -23.98
C GLU A 71 -3.63 -1.21 -24.16
N CYS A 72 -3.49 0.11 -24.20
CA CYS A 72 -4.62 1.03 -24.43
C CYS A 72 -5.23 0.92 -25.84
N THR A 73 -4.56 0.28 -26.79
CA THR A 73 -5.14 0.02 -28.13
C THR A 73 -6.07 -1.21 -28.15
N ARG A 74 -6.11 -2.00 -27.08
CA ARG A 74 -6.96 -3.20 -26.99
C ARG A 74 -8.43 -2.78 -26.78
N GLU A 75 -9.29 -3.25 -27.65
CA GLU A 75 -10.75 -2.98 -27.58
C GLU A 75 -11.36 -3.36 -26.22
N THR A 76 -11.01 -4.55 -25.71
CA THR A 76 -11.50 -5.03 -24.41
C THR A 76 -11.10 -4.13 -23.24
N LEU A 77 -9.92 -3.49 -23.30
CA LEU A 77 -9.53 -2.53 -22.29
C LEU A 77 -10.25 -1.20 -22.52
N ALA A 78 -10.38 -0.73 -23.75
CA ALA A 78 -11.08 0.52 -24.07
C ALA A 78 -12.52 0.52 -23.55
N GLU A 79 -13.23 -0.61 -23.71
CA GLU A 79 -14.59 -0.79 -23.18
C GLU A 79 -14.64 -0.75 -21.64
N ALA A 80 -13.63 -1.27 -20.97
CA ALA A 80 -13.55 -1.35 -19.50
C ALA A 80 -12.79 -0.18 -18.83
N ALA A 81 -12.15 0.68 -19.64
CA ALA A 81 -11.24 1.73 -19.15
C ALA A 81 -11.93 2.87 -18.41
N THR A 82 -13.22 3.06 -18.67
CA THR A 82 -14.00 4.13 -18.03
C THR A 82 -15.24 3.57 -17.36
N TYR A 83 -15.65 4.22 -16.29
CA TYR A 83 -16.97 3.99 -15.70
C TYR A 83 -17.86 5.20 -15.93
N SER A 84 -19.15 4.97 -16.03
CA SER A 84 -20.18 6.01 -16.03
C SER A 84 -21.42 5.55 -15.26
N TYR A 85 -21.93 6.43 -14.40
CA TYR A 85 -23.19 6.21 -13.70
C TYR A 85 -23.90 7.54 -13.40
N THR A 86 -25.22 7.50 -13.20
CA THR A 86 -25.99 8.68 -12.87
C THR A 86 -26.18 8.82 -11.36
N LYS A 87 -25.81 9.98 -10.79
CA LYS A 87 -26.03 10.32 -9.39
C LYS A 87 -26.71 11.68 -9.28
N GLY A 88 -27.89 11.71 -8.62
CA GLY A 88 -28.64 12.96 -8.45
C GLY A 88 -29.05 13.66 -9.77
N GLY A 89 -29.24 12.89 -10.85
CA GLY A 89 -29.56 13.43 -12.17
C GLY A 89 -28.36 13.92 -13.00
N GLN A 90 -27.14 13.83 -12.44
CA GLN A 90 -25.90 14.15 -13.13
C GLN A 90 -25.15 12.88 -13.51
N GLU A 91 -24.56 12.87 -14.70
CA GLU A 91 -23.66 11.81 -15.11
C GLU A 91 -22.29 11.99 -14.47
N VAL A 92 -21.80 10.93 -13.83
CA VAL A 92 -20.46 10.85 -13.24
C VAL A 92 -19.69 9.82 -14.02
N SER A 93 -18.57 10.21 -14.61
CA SER A 93 -17.68 9.32 -15.35
C SER A 93 -16.24 9.53 -14.94
N GLY A 94 -15.41 8.51 -15.13
CA GLY A 94 -13.99 8.58 -14.81
C GLY A 94 -13.24 7.33 -15.24
N PRO A 95 -11.90 7.32 -15.04
CA PRO A 95 -11.10 6.15 -15.30
C PRO A 95 -11.48 5.01 -14.35
N SER A 96 -11.59 3.80 -14.89
CA SER A 96 -11.92 2.62 -14.09
C SER A 96 -10.71 2.07 -13.35
N ILE A 97 -10.96 1.24 -12.32
CA ILE A 97 -9.91 0.49 -11.65
C ILE A 97 -9.17 -0.46 -12.61
N ARG A 98 -9.85 -0.99 -13.63
CA ARG A 98 -9.24 -1.85 -14.65
C ARG A 98 -8.15 -1.15 -15.43
N LEU A 99 -8.37 0.12 -15.79
CA LEU A 99 -7.33 0.93 -16.43
C LEU A 99 -6.15 1.15 -15.46
N ALA A 100 -6.43 1.51 -14.20
CA ALA A 100 -5.37 1.73 -13.21
C ALA A 100 -4.51 0.47 -12.98
N GLU A 101 -5.11 -0.72 -12.94
CA GLU A 101 -4.42 -2.00 -12.82
C GLU A 101 -3.50 -2.27 -14.01
N VAL A 102 -3.98 -2.03 -15.24
CA VAL A 102 -3.17 -2.20 -16.45
C VAL A 102 -2.00 -1.22 -16.49
N LEU A 103 -2.23 0.05 -16.12
CA LEU A 103 -1.17 1.05 -16.02
C LEU A 103 -0.10 0.63 -15.02
N ALA A 104 -0.49 0.21 -13.83
CA ALA A 104 0.43 -0.23 -12.78
C ALA A 104 1.23 -1.47 -13.18
N ALA A 105 0.59 -2.47 -13.79
CA ALA A 105 1.25 -3.70 -14.25
C ALA A 105 2.31 -3.44 -15.33
N ASN A 106 2.05 -2.51 -16.25
CA ASN A 106 2.97 -2.17 -17.34
C ASN A 106 4.04 -1.15 -16.93
N TRP A 107 3.77 -0.35 -15.89
CA TRP A 107 4.76 0.57 -15.35
C TRP A 107 5.95 -0.17 -14.73
N GLY A 108 5.71 -1.27 -14.03
CA GLY A 108 6.74 -2.10 -13.38
C GLY A 108 7.31 -1.49 -12.11
N ASN A 109 7.98 -2.30 -11.29
CA ASN A 109 8.59 -1.92 -10.01
C ASN A 109 7.66 -1.11 -9.09
N PHE A 110 6.38 -1.45 -9.13
CA PHE A 110 5.30 -0.72 -8.50
C PHE A 110 4.34 -1.68 -7.81
N THR A 111 3.91 -1.35 -6.62
CA THR A 111 2.88 -2.10 -5.90
C THR A 111 1.73 -1.18 -5.52
N TYR A 112 0.54 -1.74 -5.52
CA TYR A 112 -0.67 -1.06 -5.10
C TYR A 112 -1.62 -2.05 -4.45
N GLY A 113 -2.57 -1.53 -3.70
CA GLY A 113 -3.58 -2.36 -3.08
C GLY A 113 -4.39 -1.58 -2.07
N TRP A 114 -5.24 -2.32 -1.39
CA TRP A 114 -6.01 -1.81 -0.28
C TRP A 114 -6.11 -2.86 0.83
N LYS A 115 -6.43 -2.41 2.02
CA LYS A 115 -6.73 -3.31 3.12
C LYS A 115 -7.79 -2.70 4.03
N GLU A 116 -8.67 -3.54 4.55
CA GLU A 116 -9.57 -3.20 5.63
C GLU A 116 -8.79 -3.21 6.95
N VAL A 117 -8.75 -2.10 7.65
CA VAL A 117 -8.05 -1.97 8.95
C VAL A 117 -8.99 -2.14 10.12
N ALA A 118 -10.24 -1.76 9.96
CA ALA A 118 -11.27 -1.92 10.97
C ALA A 118 -12.66 -2.04 10.32
N ARG A 119 -13.56 -2.74 11.00
CA ARG A 119 -14.96 -2.79 10.68
C ARG A 119 -15.76 -2.48 11.94
N ARG A 120 -16.72 -1.57 11.80
CA ARG A 120 -17.56 -1.12 12.93
C ARG A 120 -18.98 -0.87 12.45
N GLU A 121 -19.89 -0.75 13.39
CA GLU A 121 -21.25 -0.30 13.13
C GLU A 121 -21.42 1.15 13.59
N VAL A 122 -22.01 1.98 12.75
CA VAL A 122 -22.30 3.38 13.03
C VAL A 122 -23.74 3.65 12.69
N ASN A 123 -24.57 3.97 13.71
CA ASN A 123 -26.00 4.23 13.57
C ASN A 123 -26.75 3.08 12.85
N GLY A 124 -26.44 1.83 13.19
CA GLY A 124 -27.08 0.65 12.60
C GLY A 124 -26.59 0.29 11.18
N VAL A 125 -25.55 0.97 10.67
CA VAL A 125 -24.94 0.69 9.37
C VAL A 125 -23.51 0.19 9.57
N GLY A 126 -23.17 -0.93 8.95
CA GLY A 126 -21.79 -1.39 8.89
C GLY A 126 -20.90 -0.41 8.14
N VAL A 127 -19.68 -0.21 8.63
CA VAL A 127 -18.69 0.68 8.02
C VAL A 127 -17.32 0.00 8.08
N SER A 128 -16.68 -0.16 6.92
CA SER A 128 -15.29 -0.58 6.81
C SER A 128 -14.38 0.63 6.68
N GLU A 129 -13.29 0.62 7.44
CA GLU A 129 -12.22 1.60 7.35
C GLU A 129 -11.12 1.02 6.46
N ILE A 130 -10.88 1.68 5.32
CA ILE A 130 -10.02 1.19 4.26
C ILE A 130 -8.79 2.07 4.15
N ILE A 131 -7.62 1.43 4.01
CA ILE A 131 -6.39 2.08 3.56
C ILE A 131 -6.07 1.56 2.17
N ALA A 132 -6.09 2.44 1.17
CA ALA A 132 -5.54 2.19 -0.14
C ALA A 132 -4.13 2.76 -0.24
N PHE A 133 -3.25 2.08 -0.95
CA PHE A 133 -1.87 2.50 -1.13
C PHE A 133 -1.36 2.23 -2.55
N ALA A 134 -0.38 3.02 -2.93
CA ALA A 134 0.44 2.84 -4.13
C ALA A 134 1.89 3.16 -3.78
N TRP A 135 2.83 2.32 -4.19
CA TRP A 135 4.24 2.48 -3.86
C TRP A 135 5.13 2.16 -5.05
N ASP A 136 5.91 3.13 -5.45
CA ASP A 136 6.97 2.99 -6.45
C ASP A 136 8.27 2.61 -5.74
N TYR A 137 8.77 1.41 -6.00
CA TYR A 137 9.97 0.88 -5.34
C TYR A 137 11.28 1.51 -5.83
N GLU A 138 11.32 2.06 -7.04
CA GLU A 138 12.51 2.73 -7.55
C GLU A 138 12.72 4.10 -6.93
N THR A 139 11.64 4.89 -6.88
CA THR A 139 11.67 6.23 -6.33
C THR A 139 11.45 6.27 -4.82
N ASN A 140 11.00 5.13 -4.26
CA ASN A 140 10.55 4.99 -2.87
C ASN A 140 9.42 5.96 -2.49
N VAL A 141 8.63 6.39 -3.48
CA VAL A 141 7.46 7.24 -3.26
C VAL A 141 6.26 6.36 -2.94
N ARG A 142 5.68 6.57 -1.77
CA ARG A 142 4.46 5.88 -1.32
C ARG A 142 3.35 6.90 -1.07
N THR A 143 2.18 6.62 -1.64
CA THR A 143 0.95 7.38 -1.41
C THR A 143 -0.04 6.48 -0.70
N THR A 144 -0.73 7.01 0.31
CA THR A 144 -1.82 6.33 1.01
C THR A 144 -3.06 7.19 1.02
N ARG A 145 -4.23 6.55 1.02
CA ARG A 145 -5.53 7.19 1.21
C ARG A 145 -6.32 6.37 2.23
N GLU A 146 -6.90 7.06 3.19
CA GLU A 146 -7.77 6.47 4.21
C GLU A 146 -9.19 6.97 3.98
N PHE A 147 -10.16 6.04 3.96
CA PHE A 147 -11.56 6.38 3.77
C PHE A 147 -12.47 5.33 4.39
N ASN A 148 -13.70 5.73 4.65
CA ASN A 148 -14.73 4.86 5.20
C ASN A 148 -15.71 4.43 4.12
N VAL A 149 -16.01 3.14 4.06
CA VAL A 149 -16.99 2.54 3.15
C VAL A 149 -18.20 2.10 3.97
N ARG A 150 -19.36 2.70 3.71
CA ARG A 150 -20.61 2.31 4.36
C ARG A 150 -21.20 1.10 3.65
N HIS A 151 -21.61 0.08 4.42
CA HIS A 151 -22.27 -1.13 3.89
C HIS A 151 -23.76 -0.84 3.62
N TYR A 152 -23.99 0.15 2.77
CA TYR A 152 -25.33 0.61 2.44
C TYR A 152 -25.36 1.11 1.00
N ARG A 153 -26.40 0.72 0.27
CA ARG A 153 -26.60 1.14 -1.12
C ARG A 153 -27.92 1.90 -1.24
N ASP A 154 -27.82 3.14 -1.68
CA ASP A 154 -28.99 3.94 -2.03
C ASP A 154 -29.53 3.53 -3.41
N THR A 155 -30.83 3.39 -3.52
CA THR A 155 -31.52 3.14 -4.79
C THR A 155 -32.69 4.09 -4.94
N LYS A 156 -33.23 4.22 -6.17
CA LYS A 156 -34.40 5.04 -6.45
C LYS A 156 -35.65 4.62 -5.67
N LYS A 157 -35.72 3.36 -5.21
CA LYS A 157 -36.83 2.77 -4.44
C LYS A 157 -36.60 2.75 -2.93
N GLY A 158 -35.50 3.36 -2.43
CA GLY A 158 -35.04 3.30 -1.07
C GLY A 158 -33.67 2.63 -0.96
N GLY A 159 -33.02 2.76 0.18
CA GLY A 159 -31.72 2.16 0.41
C GLY A 159 -31.82 0.83 1.17
N TYR A 160 -30.77 0.03 1.08
CA TYR A 160 -30.69 -1.23 1.81
C TYR A 160 -29.27 -1.49 2.35
N HIS A 161 -29.20 -2.26 3.44
CA HIS A 161 -27.95 -2.68 4.05
C HIS A 161 -27.36 -3.84 3.28
N ILE A 162 -26.06 -3.75 2.99
CA ILE A 162 -25.28 -4.84 2.41
C ILE A 162 -24.77 -5.68 3.57
N LYS A 163 -25.08 -6.98 3.56
CA LYS A 163 -24.72 -7.94 4.62
C LYS A 163 -23.85 -9.09 4.10
N ASP A 164 -23.88 -9.33 2.81
CA ASP A 164 -23.06 -10.37 2.19
C ASP A 164 -21.60 -9.93 2.14
N GLU A 165 -20.69 -10.80 2.60
CA GLU A 165 -19.24 -10.50 2.70
C GLU A 165 -18.61 -10.25 1.33
N ARG A 166 -19.07 -10.94 0.30
CA ARG A 166 -18.57 -10.74 -1.06
C ARG A 166 -18.99 -9.37 -1.60
N ASP A 167 -20.23 -8.98 -1.38
CA ASP A 167 -20.74 -7.68 -1.80
C ASP A 167 -20.05 -6.55 -1.05
N ILE A 168 -19.73 -6.74 0.25
CA ILE A 168 -18.94 -5.81 1.05
C ILE A 168 -17.53 -5.71 0.49
N TYR A 169 -16.89 -6.84 0.18
CA TYR A 169 -15.57 -6.86 -0.43
C TYR A 169 -15.54 -6.09 -1.76
N GLU A 170 -16.49 -6.38 -2.66
CA GLU A 170 -16.60 -5.68 -3.95
C GLU A 170 -16.84 -4.17 -3.76
N LEU A 171 -17.63 -3.79 -2.77
CA LEU A 171 -17.88 -2.38 -2.44
C LEU A 171 -16.62 -1.66 -1.93
N CYS A 172 -15.76 -2.35 -1.19
CA CYS A 172 -14.51 -1.81 -0.68
C CYS A 172 -13.41 -1.76 -1.74
N ALA A 173 -13.45 -2.67 -2.73
CA ALA A 173 -12.46 -2.79 -3.78
C ALA A 173 -12.66 -1.81 -4.96
N ASN A 174 -13.87 -1.30 -5.13
CA ASN A 174 -14.26 -0.38 -6.21
C ASN A 174 -14.47 1.04 -5.70
#